data_8857378155f39ebd2514006b2aa05146
#
_entry.id   8857378155f39ebd2514006b2aa05146
#
_cell.length_a   1.000
_cell.length_b   1.000
_cell.length_c   1.000
_cell.angle_alpha   90.00
_cell.angle_beta   90.00
_cell.angle_gamma   90.00
#
_symmetry.space_group_name_H-M   'P 1'
#
loop_
_entity.id
_entity.type
_entity.pdbx_description
1 polymer ?
#
loop_
_entity_poly.entity_id
_entity_poly.type
_entity_poly.pdbx_seq_one_letter_code
_entity_poly.pdbx_strand_id
1 'polypeptide(L)'
;MTRTRLLAATAALSLFALAACEMASTNEQAGGNAAVAAETDGLAKLAEVQMNPDTSFLNAEEREVVNLIIQAAELMSEIYKRQTTPDYDRLRAEVAAKNDPALLKKFDAFFGPWDPVEDGKPFFGDQPKPAGAGFYPADLTKEEFDRYLAAHPNEAEALTSPYTVVKRQGDGLVAVPYSQEYRQWLEPAAKLLEQAAARTSNASLKRFLSLRAQAFRTDDYFQSELAWMDLEGTPIEVAIGPYEVYTDGLYGRKTAFEAFVTLKDPKESQALDIYKGHLRAMEANLPVEEKYKNFQRGFESPIAVADQVHGGGDNVPGVQTIAFNLPNDEKVREAKGAKKVILRNVLGAKYERILKPMGDLVLVPDNARDVTQRYMFMETLFHELSHSLGPGSITVDGRQTTVDKELKEIASGFEEAKADVMGAYNILHMMDEGVIPNAERRQIRATYVAGLFRAMRFGVGEAHGKGAAMQYRYLREKGVLGWDKQAKRFRIDQNRIDLALRDLVGEIVRLQGNGDYAGTKAFLDKYAVLDPEAQQVIDSMAHIPVDIRPIYPSRI
;
A
#
# COMPACT_ATOMS: atom_id res chain seq x y z
N MET A 1 -5.24 1.17 55.07
CA MET A 1 -5.52 2.62 54.95
C MET A 1 -4.57 3.16 53.90
N THR A 2 -5.03 3.55 52.78
CA THR A 2 -5.12 4.79 52.06
C THR A 2 -5.08 4.53 50.57
N ARG A 3 -6.23 4.60 50.01
CA ARG A 3 -6.79 5.29 48.82
C ARG A 3 -5.91 5.43 47.56
N THR A 4 -6.28 4.61 46.62
CA THR A 4 -6.13 4.72 45.16
C THR A 4 -6.76 6.01 44.63
N ARG A 5 -6.08 6.73 43.74
CA ARG A 5 -6.71 7.74 42.86
C ARG A 5 -6.50 7.37 41.40
N LEU A 6 -7.58 7.02 40.75
CA LEU A 6 -7.75 7.04 39.30
C LEU A 6 -7.65 8.49 38.77
N LEU A 7 -6.93 8.68 37.72
CA LEU A 7 -7.00 9.89 36.88
C LEU A 7 -7.49 9.45 35.51
N ALA A 8 -8.70 9.90 35.17
CA ALA A 8 -9.29 9.81 33.88
C ALA A 8 -8.71 10.90 32.98
N ALA A 9 -8.25 10.55 31.79
CA ALA A 9 -7.88 11.49 30.75
C ALA A 9 -9.11 11.71 29.84
N THR A 10 -9.60 12.93 29.84
CA THR A 10 -10.68 13.42 28.97
C THR A 10 -10.13 13.81 27.60
N ALA A 11 -10.65 13.18 26.55
CA ALA A 11 -10.46 13.59 25.17
C ALA A 11 -11.32 14.84 24.89
N ALA A 12 -10.70 15.87 24.36
CA ALA A 12 -11.40 17.08 23.91
C ALA A 12 -11.73 16.96 22.42
N LEU A 13 -13.02 16.83 22.11
CA LEU A 13 -13.58 17.04 20.77
C LEU A 13 -13.63 18.54 20.48
N SER A 14 -13.04 18.95 19.36
CA SER A 14 -13.22 20.28 18.80
C SER A 14 -14.24 20.21 17.66
N LEU A 15 -15.46 20.69 17.93
CA LEU A 15 -16.46 21.00 16.91
C LEU A 15 -16.04 22.28 16.17
N PHE A 16 -16.01 22.23 14.84
CA PHE A 16 -16.09 23.42 14.00
C PHE A 16 -17.47 23.54 13.39
N ALA A 17 -18.09 24.68 13.68
CA ALA A 17 -19.42 25.04 13.23
C ALA A 17 -19.41 25.52 11.77
N LEU A 18 -20.42 25.08 11.01
CA LEU A 18 -20.78 25.61 9.70
C LEU A 18 -21.27 27.05 9.84
N ALA A 19 -20.76 27.93 8.99
CA ALA A 19 -21.42 29.18 8.64
C ALA A 19 -21.94 29.08 7.21
N ALA A 20 -23.25 28.98 7.06
CA ALA A 20 -23.97 29.12 5.82
C ALA A 20 -24.01 30.59 5.39
N CYS A 21 -23.69 30.85 4.11
CA CYS A 21 -24.09 32.09 3.45
C CYS A 21 -24.89 31.74 2.21
N GLU A 22 -26.19 32.01 2.28
CA GLU A 22 -27.09 32.06 1.13
C GLU A 22 -26.76 33.28 0.26
N MET A 23 -26.66 33.08 -1.04
CA MET A 23 -27.03 34.12 -2.03
C MET A 23 -27.49 33.49 -3.34
N ALA A 24 -28.68 33.91 -3.62
CA ALA A 24 -29.55 33.86 -4.78
C ALA A 24 -29.07 33.31 -6.14
N SER A 25 -30.01 32.54 -6.68
CA SER A 25 -30.17 32.02 -8.03
C SER A 25 -30.18 33.08 -9.15
N THR A 26 -29.50 32.80 -10.27
CA THR A 26 -30.05 33.12 -11.58
C THR A 26 -29.70 31.98 -12.56
N ASN A 27 -30.73 31.59 -13.30
CA ASN A 27 -30.76 30.60 -14.37
C ASN A 27 -29.77 30.93 -15.49
N GLU A 28 -28.92 29.93 -15.88
CA GLU A 28 -28.60 29.71 -17.29
C GLU A 28 -28.44 28.22 -17.55
N GLN A 29 -29.17 27.73 -18.53
CA GLN A 29 -29.34 26.33 -18.86
C GLN A 29 -28.30 25.82 -19.85
N ALA A 30 -28.01 24.54 -19.68
CA ALA A 30 -27.59 23.57 -20.70
C ALA A 30 -26.21 23.75 -21.37
N GLY A 31 -25.21 23.14 -20.76
CA GLY A 31 -23.87 22.91 -21.33
C GLY A 31 -22.83 22.35 -20.36
N GLY A 32 -23.10 22.34 -19.05
CA GLY A 32 -22.10 22.05 -18.03
C GLY A 32 -22.02 20.61 -17.49
N ASN A 33 -23.02 19.77 -17.74
CA ASN A 33 -23.16 18.52 -17.01
C ASN A 33 -22.22 17.37 -17.46
N ALA A 34 -21.73 17.38 -18.68
CA ALA A 34 -20.86 16.30 -19.16
C ALA A 34 -19.39 16.46 -18.70
N ALA A 35 -18.89 17.71 -18.65
CA ALA A 35 -17.52 17.98 -18.22
C ALA A 35 -17.35 17.88 -16.70
N VAL A 36 -18.35 18.33 -15.91
CA VAL A 36 -18.33 18.22 -14.44
C VAL A 36 -18.53 16.78 -13.99
N ALA A 37 -19.32 15.96 -14.72
CA ALA A 37 -19.48 14.54 -14.44
C ALA A 37 -18.20 13.73 -14.72
N ALA A 38 -17.38 14.14 -15.72
CA ALA A 38 -16.10 13.49 -16.02
C ALA A 38 -15.02 13.77 -14.95
N GLU A 39 -15.05 14.95 -14.30
CA GLU A 39 -14.10 15.31 -13.22
C GLU A 39 -14.35 14.54 -11.91
N THR A 40 -15.55 14.02 -11.69
CA THR A 40 -15.93 13.29 -10.47
C THR A 40 -16.02 11.77 -10.65
N ASP A 41 -15.68 11.23 -11.82
CA ASP A 41 -15.69 9.79 -12.08
C ASP A 41 -14.31 9.18 -11.79
N GLY A 42 -14.16 8.54 -10.61
CA GLY A 42 -12.93 7.88 -10.21
C GLY A 42 -12.50 6.76 -11.16
N LEU A 43 -13.44 6.07 -11.83
CA LEU A 43 -13.08 5.06 -12.83
C LEU A 43 -12.38 5.69 -14.04
N ALA A 44 -12.77 6.88 -14.46
CA ALA A 44 -12.12 7.63 -15.54
C ALA A 44 -10.70 8.10 -15.15
N LYS A 45 -10.40 8.19 -13.85
CA LYS A 45 -9.08 8.53 -13.30
C LYS A 45 -8.12 7.32 -13.25
N LEU A 46 -8.59 6.11 -13.56
CA LEU A 46 -7.79 4.90 -13.62
C LEU A 46 -7.45 4.55 -15.06
N ALA A 47 -6.15 4.47 -15.38
CA ALA A 47 -5.71 4.04 -16.70
C ALA A 47 -5.84 2.53 -16.87
N GLU A 48 -6.66 2.05 -17.79
CA GLU A 48 -6.66 0.63 -18.16
C GLU A 48 -5.33 0.24 -18.82
N VAL A 49 -4.69 -0.81 -18.30
CA VAL A 49 -3.43 -1.33 -18.82
C VAL A 49 -3.53 -2.83 -19.03
N GLN A 50 -3.32 -3.27 -20.27
CA GLN A 50 -3.20 -4.71 -20.57
C GLN A 50 -1.87 -5.22 -20.02
N MET A 51 -1.93 -6.15 -19.06
CA MET A 51 -0.74 -6.71 -18.42
C MET A 51 -0.32 -7.97 -19.17
N ASN A 52 0.89 -7.94 -19.72
CA ASN A 52 1.47 -9.05 -20.48
C ASN A 52 2.80 -9.46 -19.84
N PRO A 53 2.79 -10.10 -18.65
CA PRO A 53 4.01 -10.55 -18.00
C PRO A 53 4.73 -11.62 -18.83
N ASP A 54 6.06 -11.63 -18.79
CA ASP A 54 6.81 -12.71 -19.42
C ASP A 54 6.60 -14.02 -18.64
N THR A 55 6.07 -14.99 -19.30
CA THR A 55 5.84 -16.35 -18.77
C THR A 55 6.60 -17.40 -19.56
N SER A 56 7.52 -16.99 -20.46
CA SER A 56 8.22 -17.89 -21.37
C SER A 56 9.16 -18.87 -20.66
N PHE A 57 9.63 -18.52 -19.47
CA PHE A 57 10.50 -19.37 -18.65
C PHE A 57 9.78 -20.49 -17.88
N LEU A 58 8.43 -20.44 -17.81
CA LEU A 58 7.66 -21.49 -17.15
C LEU A 58 7.60 -22.77 -18.01
N ASN A 59 7.82 -23.91 -17.38
CA ASN A 59 7.54 -25.19 -17.99
C ASN A 59 6.03 -25.49 -18.05
N ALA A 60 5.65 -26.60 -18.68
CA ALA A 60 4.23 -26.95 -18.87
C ALA A 60 3.49 -27.24 -17.54
N GLU A 61 4.17 -27.86 -16.57
CA GLU A 61 3.63 -28.13 -15.23
C GLU A 61 3.37 -26.83 -14.48
N GLU A 62 4.36 -25.96 -14.40
CA GLU A 62 4.26 -24.67 -13.72
C GLU A 62 3.14 -23.79 -14.30
N ARG A 63 3.02 -23.77 -15.64
CA ARG A 63 1.95 -23.04 -16.32
C ARG A 63 0.56 -23.59 -15.97
N GLU A 64 0.39 -24.90 -15.89
CA GLU A 64 -0.86 -25.52 -15.46
C GLU A 64 -1.18 -25.19 -14.00
N VAL A 65 -0.18 -25.24 -13.11
CA VAL A 65 -0.29 -24.87 -11.69
C VAL A 65 -0.75 -23.41 -11.55
N VAL A 66 -0.10 -22.47 -12.25
CA VAL A 66 -0.48 -21.06 -12.21
C VAL A 66 -1.91 -20.84 -12.70
N ASN A 67 -2.33 -21.52 -13.78
CA ASN A 67 -3.71 -21.40 -14.28
C ASN A 67 -4.77 -21.93 -13.29
N LEU A 68 -4.47 -22.94 -12.49
CA LEU A 68 -5.34 -23.39 -11.40
C LEU A 68 -5.40 -22.38 -10.26
N ILE A 69 -4.28 -21.76 -9.93
CA ILE A 69 -4.21 -20.71 -8.90
C ILE A 69 -4.95 -19.45 -9.34
N ILE A 70 -4.86 -19.04 -10.62
CA ILE A 70 -5.64 -17.93 -11.18
C ILE A 70 -7.14 -18.16 -10.97
N GLN A 71 -7.64 -19.35 -11.27
CA GLN A 71 -9.05 -19.68 -11.05
C GLN A 71 -9.43 -19.61 -9.56
N ALA A 72 -8.55 -20.02 -8.66
CA ALA A 72 -8.78 -19.87 -7.22
C ALA A 72 -8.78 -18.40 -6.79
N ALA A 73 -7.92 -17.56 -7.37
CA ALA A 73 -7.84 -16.12 -7.11
C ALA A 73 -9.11 -15.38 -7.56
N GLU A 74 -9.73 -15.78 -8.67
CA GLU A 74 -11.02 -15.21 -9.10
C GLU A 74 -12.12 -15.42 -8.04
N LEU A 75 -12.10 -16.56 -7.34
CA LEU A 75 -13.07 -16.83 -6.26
C LEU A 75 -12.83 -15.93 -5.03
N MET A 76 -11.61 -15.44 -4.81
CA MET A 76 -11.34 -14.42 -3.77
C MET A 76 -12.05 -13.11 -4.09
N SER A 77 -12.13 -12.73 -5.36
CA SER A 77 -12.92 -11.56 -5.79
C SER A 77 -14.42 -11.74 -5.50
N GLU A 78 -14.96 -12.94 -5.71
CA GLU A 78 -16.37 -13.22 -5.39
C GLU A 78 -16.67 -13.08 -3.89
N ILE A 79 -15.73 -13.48 -3.03
CA ILE A 79 -15.84 -13.27 -1.58
C ILE A 79 -15.74 -11.80 -1.25
N TYR A 80 -14.71 -11.11 -1.76
CA TYR A 80 -14.44 -9.72 -1.41
C TYR A 80 -15.56 -8.77 -1.84
N LYS A 81 -16.23 -9.02 -2.96
CA LYS A 81 -17.44 -8.27 -3.36
C LYS A 81 -18.46 -8.19 -2.23
N ARG A 82 -18.61 -9.27 -1.45
CA ARG A 82 -19.56 -9.34 -0.32
C ARG A 82 -18.95 -8.85 0.99
N GLN A 83 -17.64 -8.88 1.11
CA GLN A 83 -16.94 -8.27 2.25
C GLN A 83 -16.92 -6.74 2.15
N THR A 84 -16.76 -6.17 0.95
CA THR A 84 -16.74 -4.72 0.76
C THR A 84 -18.13 -4.11 0.62
N THR A 85 -19.10 -4.88 0.08
CA THR A 85 -20.45 -4.37 -0.25
C THR A 85 -21.51 -5.29 0.32
N PRO A 86 -22.19 -4.92 1.41
CA PRO A 86 -23.38 -5.62 1.89
C PRO A 86 -24.44 -5.71 0.77
N ASP A 87 -25.14 -6.83 0.68
CA ASP A 87 -26.18 -7.06 -0.34
C ASP A 87 -25.71 -6.90 -1.79
N TYR A 88 -24.44 -7.20 -2.07
CA TYR A 88 -23.81 -7.02 -3.39
C TYR A 88 -24.70 -7.52 -4.55
N ASP A 89 -25.22 -8.73 -4.44
CA ASP A 89 -25.98 -9.35 -5.54
C ASP A 89 -27.28 -8.61 -5.84
N ARG A 90 -27.98 -8.14 -4.80
CA ARG A 90 -29.20 -7.31 -4.93
C ARG A 90 -28.88 -5.97 -5.58
N LEU A 91 -27.87 -5.26 -5.07
CA LEU A 91 -27.47 -3.97 -5.60
C LEU A 91 -27.00 -4.06 -7.05
N ARG A 92 -26.23 -5.10 -7.39
CA ARG A 92 -25.80 -5.34 -8.77
C ARG A 92 -26.99 -5.58 -9.72
N ALA A 93 -28.01 -6.34 -9.29
CA ALA A 93 -29.22 -6.56 -10.06
C ALA A 93 -30.02 -5.25 -10.28
N GLU A 94 -30.10 -4.40 -9.26
CA GLU A 94 -30.73 -3.09 -9.36
C GLU A 94 -30.00 -2.15 -10.33
N VAL A 95 -28.66 -2.14 -10.31
CA VAL A 95 -27.81 -1.40 -11.27
C VAL A 95 -28.03 -1.95 -12.70
N ALA A 96 -28.01 -3.26 -12.89
CA ALA A 96 -28.23 -3.87 -14.19
C ALA A 96 -29.62 -3.54 -14.78
N ALA A 97 -30.65 -3.44 -13.92
CA ALA A 97 -32.00 -3.07 -14.33
C ALA A 97 -32.13 -1.61 -14.82
N LYS A 98 -31.12 -0.76 -14.59
CA LYS A 98 -31.08 0.60 -15.16
C LYS A 98 -30.79 0.63 -16.64
N ASN A 99 -30.32 -0.48 -17.21
CA ASN A 99 -29.91 -0.59 -18.61
C ASN A 99 -28.84 0.47 -19.01
N ASP A 100 -27.95 0.81 -18.07
CA ASP A 100 -26.81 1.69 -18.28
C ASP A 100 -25.51 0.87 -18.20
N PRO A 101 -24.88 0.55 -19.36
CA PRO A 101 -23.65 -0.23 -19.41
C PRO A 101 -22.45 0.46 -18.72
N ALA A 102 -22.39 1.79 -18.71
CA ALA A 102 -21.30 2.53 -18.08
C ALA A 102 -21.42 2.44 -16.55
N LEU A 103 -22.62 2.61 -16.02
CA LEU A 103 -22.90 2.44 -14.58
C LEU A 103 -22.62 1.00 -14.13
N LEU A 104 -23.03 0.01 -14.90
CA LEU A 104 -22.75 -1.40 -14.57
C LEU A 104 -21.26 -1.70 -14.62
N LYS A 105 -20.53 -1.21 -15.64
CA LYS A 105 -19.07 -1.33 -15.72
C LYS A 105 -18.39 -0.72 -14.50
N LYS A 106 -18.83 0.46 -14.06
CA LYS A 106 -18.28 1.13 -12.88
C LYS A 106 -18.55 0.33 -11.60
N PHE A 107 -19.77 -0.16 -11.43
CA PHE A 107 -20.15 -0.99 -10.28
C PHE A 107 -19.32 -2.29 -10.21
N ASP A 108 -19.17 -2.98 -11.34
CA ASP A 108 -18.37 -4.20 -11.43
C ASP A 108 -16.86 -3.94 -11.21
N ALA A 109 -16.35 -2.79 -11.65
CA ALA A 109 -14.95 -2.41 -11.44
C ALA A 109 -14.62 -2.08 -9.97
N PHE A 110 -15.57 -1.51 -9.24
CA PHE A 110 -15.38 -1.08 -7.85
C PHE A 110 -16.00 -2.04 -6.82
N PHE A 111 -16.59 -3.13 -7.29
CA PHE A 111 -17.23 -4.14 -6.46
C PHE A 111 -18.34 -3.58 -5.56
N GLY A 112 -19.01 -2.52 -6.02
CA GLY A 112 -20.10 -1.91 -5.29
C GLY A 112 -20.45 -0.51 -5.77
N PRO A 113 -21.37 0.18 -5.06
CA PRO A 113 -21.89 1.49 -5.46
C PRO A 113 -21.04 2.68 -5.00
N TRP A 114 -19.88 2.45 -4.40
CA TRP A 114 -19.00 3.49 -3.86
C TRP A 114 -17.70 3.59 -4.65
N ASP A 115 -17.24 4.81 -4.84
CA ASP A 115 -16.04 5.12 -5.63
C ASP A 115 -14.79 5.18 -4.72
N PRO A 116 -13.90 4.18 -4.76
CA PRO A 116 -12.71 4.16 -3.89
C PRO A 116 -11.64 5.20 -4.26
N VAL A 117 -11.76 5.83 -5.44
CA VAL A 117 -10.85 6.89 -5.90
C VAL A 117 -11.36 8.27 -5.45
N GLU A 118 -12.64 8.37 -5.10
CA GLU A 118 -13.33 9.59 -4.65
C GLU A 118 -13.80 9.45 -3.20
N ASP A 119 -12.92 8.98 -2.30
CA ASP A 119 -13.17 8.87 -0.86
C ASP A 119 -14.44 8.07 -0.50
N GLY A 120 -14.78 7.08 -1.30
CA GLY A 120 -15.94 6.22 -1.08
C GLY A 120 -17.29 6.90 -1.34
N LYS A 121 -17.34 7.97 -2.15
CA LYS A 121 -18.60 8.62 -2.54
C LYS A 121 -19.53 7.66 -3.24
N PRO A 122 -20.82 7.60 -2.87
CA PRO A 122 -21.79 6.80 -3.60
C PRO A 122 -22.04 7.38 -5.00
N PHE A 123 -22.00 6.52 -6.02
CA PHE A 123 -22.43 6.86 -7.38
C PHE A 123 -23.71 6.15 -7.80
N PHE A 124 -24.21 5.24 -6.95
CA PHE A 124 -25.53 4.63 -7.07
C PHE A 124 -26.19 4.56 -5.70
N GLY A 125 -27.38 5.14 -5.58
CA GLY A 125 -28.00 5.42 -4.29
C GLY A 125 -27.37 6.62 -3.59
N ASP A 126 -27.81 6.89 -2.35
CA ASP A 126 -27.39 8.03 -1.54
C ASP A 126 -26.74 7.64 -0.20
N GLN A 127 -26.68 6.33 0.07
CA GLN A 127 -26.17 5.83 1.34
C GLN A 127 -24.64 5.80 1.35
N PRO A 128 -24.01 6.30 2.41
CA PRO A 128 -22.58 6.15 2.59
C PRO A 128 -22.20 4.68 2.75
N LYS A 129 -20.95 4.33 2.44
CA LYS A 129 -20.43 2.99 2.70
C LYS A 129 -20.48 2.71 4.22
N PRO A 130 -21.09 1.60 4.66
CA PRO A 130 -21.09 1.23 6.07
C PRO A 130 -19.65 1.06 6.58
N ALA A 131 -19.34 1.61 7.76
CA ALA A 131 -18.00 1.51 8.34
C ALA A 131 -17.54 0.04 8.50
N GLY A 132 -18.46 -0.84 8.92
CA GLY A 132 -18.20 -2.28 9.05
C GLY A 132 -18.24 -3.05 7.74
N ALA A 133 -18.45 -2.38 6.61
CA ALA A 133 -18.62 -3.01 5.29
C ALA A 133 -19.57 -4.22 5.36
N GLY A 134 -19.24 -5.35 4.74
CA GLY A 134 -19.99 -6.60 4.81
C GLY A 134 -19.58 -7.53 5.96
N PHE A 135 -18.68 -7.08 6.84
CA PHE A 135 -18.24 -7.89 7.99
C PHE A 135 -19.17 -7.79 9.19
N TYR A 136 -19.98 -6.74 9.26
CA TYR A 136 -20.91 -6.47 10.35
C TYR A 136 -22.28 -6.11 9.81
N PRO A 137 -23.35 -6.20 10.63
CA PRO A 137 -24.64 -5.59 10.28
C PRO A 137 -24.47 -4.12 9.92
N ALA A 138 -25.06 -3.67 8.81
CA ALA A 138 -24.89 -2.32 8.29
C ALA A 138 -25.32 -1.20 9.27
N ASP A 139 -26.22 -1.52 10.19
CA ASP A 139 -26.75 -0.65 11.24
C ASP A 139 -25.97 -0.72 12.56
N LEU A 140 -24.96 -1.61 12.67
CA LEU A 140 -24.20 -1.79 13.91
C LEU A 140 -23.25 -0.62 14.13
N THR A 141 -23.38 0.04 15.29
CA THR A 141 -22.45 1.07 15.71
C THR A 141 -21.34 0.50 16.61
N LYS A 142 -20.22 1.22 16.66
CA LYS A 142 -19.09 0.85 17.52
C LYS A 142 -19.50 0.79 18.99
N GLU A 143 -20.29 1.77 19.45
CA GLU A 143 -20.79 1.86 20.82
C GLU A 143 -21.75 0.72 21.17
N GLU A 144 -22.57 0.27 20.23
CA GLU A 144 -23.43 -0.89 20.41
C GLU A 144 -22.58 -2.16 20.54
N PHE A 145 -21.61 -2.35 19.65
CA PHE A 145 -20.74 -3.52 19.67
C PHE A 145 -19.89 -3.58 20.94
N ASP A 146 -19.29 -2.46 21.37
CA ASP A 146 -18.53 -2.40 22.63
C ASP A 146 -19.40 -2.77 23.86
N ARG A 147 -20.65 -2.28 23.91
CA ARG A 147 -21.59 -2.67 24.98
C ARG A 147 -21.95 -4.14 24.93
N TYR A 148 -22.16 -4.68 23.73
CA TYR A 148 -22.47 -6.10 23.55
C TYR A 148 -21.31 -6.97 24.02
N LEU A 149 -20.08 -6.68 23.60
CA LEU A 149 -18.88 -7.41 24.01
C LEU A 149 -18.69 -7.38 25.53
N ALA A 150 -18.91 -6.23 26.16
CA ALA A 150 -18.80 -6.09 27.62
C ALA A 150 -19.87 -6.92 28.36
N ALA A 151 -21.06 -7.05 27.80
CA ALA A 151 -22.15 -7.86 28.35
C ALA A 151 -22.00 -9.36 28.09
N HIS A 152 -21.26 -9.75 27.02
CA HIS A 152 -21.10 -11.13 26.56
C HIS A 152 -19.61 -11.53 26.42
N PRO A 153 -18.81 -11.51 27.50
CA PRO A 153 -17.36 -11.73 27.42
C PRO A 153 -16.98 -13.11 26.86
N ASN A 154 -17.84 -14.12 27.00
CA ASN A 154 -17.62 -15.46 26.47
C ASN A 154 -17.76 -15.54 24.94
N GLU A 155 -18.40 -14.58 24.30
CA GLU A 155 -18.58 -14.49 22.85
C GLU A 155 -17.56 -13.53 22.19
N ALA A 156 -16.88 -12.73 23.02
CA ALA A 156 -16.02 -11.64 22.56
C ALA A 156 -14.90 -12.13 21.63
N GLU A 157 -14.25 -13.26 21.94
CA GLU A 157 -13.18 -13.83 21.11
C GLU A 157 -13.69 -14.17 19.70
N ALA A 158 -14.83 -14.87 19.61
CA ALA A 158 -15.41 -15.24 18.32
C ALA A 158 -15.88 -14.02 17.52
N LEU A 159 -16.55 -13.06 18.18
CA LEU A 159 -17.06 -11.84 17.54
C LEU A 159 -15.94 -10.91 17.06
N THR A 160 -14.79 -10.91 17.73
CA THR A 160 -13.63 -10.08 17.37
C THR A 160 -12.58 -10.82 16.55
N SER A 161 -12.77 -12.11 16.27
CA SER A 161 -11.87 -12.90 15.43
C SER A 161 -11.70 -12.25 14.05
N PRO A 162 -10.50 -12.21 13.46
CA PRO A 162 -10.26 -11.68 12.12
C PRO A 162 -10.95 -12.48 11.01
N TYR A 163 -11.39 -13.71 11.29
CA TYR A 163 -11.93 -14.66 10.32
C TYR A 163 -13.40 -14.99 10.56
N THR A 164 -14.17 -14.03 11.05
CA THR A 164 -15.63 -14.18 11.25
C THR A 164 -16.39 -12.97 10.72
N VAL A 165 -17.61 -13.23 10.20
CA VAL A 165 -18.63 -12.20 9.95
C VAL A 165 -19.56 -12.12 11.16
N VAL A 166 -19.86 -10.92 11.61
CA VAL A 166 -20.84 -10.68 12.68
C VAL A 166 -22.22 -10.51 12.06
N LYS A 167 -23.20 -11.25 12.55
CA LYS A 167 -24.61 -11.15 12.11
C LYS A 167 -25.55 -10.92 13.28
N ARG A 168 -26.72 -10.34 13.01
CA ARG A 168 -27.81 -10.26 14.01
C ARG A 168 -28.50 -11.61 14.13
N GLN A 169 -28.78 -12.01 15.35
CA GLN A 169 -29.56 -13.20 15.69
C GLN A 169 -30.55 -12.84 16.81
N GLY A 170 -31.81 -12.60 16.46
CA GLY A 170 -32.77 -11.99 17.39
C GLY A 170 -32.27 -10.62 17.89
N ASP A 171 -32.22 -10.44 19.20
CA ASP A 171 -31.70 -9.22 19.83
C ASP A 171 -30.18 -9.26 20.04
N GLY A 172 -29.52 -10.35 19.65
CA GLY A 172 -28.09 -10.58 19.86
C GLY A 172 -27.26 -10.54 18.57
N LEU A 173 -25.96 -10.81 18.77
CA LEU A 173 -24.98 -10.96 17.70
C LEU A 173 -24.42 -12.38 17.66
N VAL A 174 -24.08 -12.87 16.48
CA VAL A 174 -23.44 -14.15 16.29
C VAL A 174 -22.25 -14.01 15.36
N ALA A 175 -21.15 -14.68 15.69
CA ALA A 175 -19.97 -14.79 14.82
C ALA A 175 -20.13 -16.00 13.89
N VAL A 176 -20.07 -15.77 12.58
CA VAL A 176 -20.08 -16.83 11.57
C VAL A 176 -18.69 -16.96 10.98
N PRO A 177 -18.01 -18.11 11.14
CA PRO A 177 -16.68 -18.34 10.57
C PRO A 177 -16.66 -18.14 9.05
N TYR A 178 -15.57 -17.61 8.50
CA TYR A 178 -15.42 -17.40 7.05
C TYR A 178 -15.57 -18.70 6.26
N SER A 179 -15.06 -19.80 6.77
CA SER A 179 -15.22 -21.15 6.17
C SER A 179 -16.66 -21.60 6.03
N GLN A 180 -17.59 -21.04 6.82
CA GLN A 180 -19.03 -21.29 6.72
C GLN A 180 -19.72 -20.23 5.84
N GLU A 181 -19.47 -18.94 6.12
CA GLU A 181 -20.09 -17.83 5.40
C GLU A 181 -19.78 -17.85 3.91
N TYR A 182 -18.51 -18.08 3.56
CA TYR A 182 -18.04 -18.04 2.19
C TYR A 182 -17.80 -19.43 1.59
N ARG A 183 -18.36 -20.46 2.19
CA ARG A 183 -18.16 -21.87 1.80
C ARG A 183 -18.37 -22.14 0.32
N GLN A 184 -19.38 -21.50 -0.29
CA GLN A 184 -19.71 -21.71 -1.70
C GLN A 184 -18.56 -21.32 -2.65
N TRP A 185 -17.64 -20.44 -2.23
CA TRP A 185 -16.45 -20.04 -2.99
C TRP A 185 -15.16 -20.67 -2.43
N LEU A 186 -15.05 -20.79 -1.11
CA LEU A 186 -13.86 -21.35 -0.47
C LEU A 186 -13.68 -22.84 -0.78
N GLU A 187 -14.76 -23.62 -0.83
CA GLU A 187 -14.65 -25.05 -1.15
C GLU A 187 -14.18 -25.31 -2.60
N PRO A 188 -14.70 -24.64 -3.64
CA PRO A 188 -14.13 -24.73 -4.99
C PRO A 188 -12.68 -24.21 -5.06
N ALA A 189 -12.34 -23.10 -4.37
CA ALA A 189 -10.98 -22.58 -4.33
C ALA A 189 -10.01 -23.58 -3.69
N ALA A 190 -10.39 -24.20 -2.56
CA ALA A 190 -9.61 -25.25 -1.92
C ALA A 190 -9.35 -26.45 -2.86
N LYS A 191 -10.35 -26.89 -3.62
CA LYS A 191 -10.18 -27.96 -4.60
C LYS A 191 -9.22 -27.59 -5.74
N LEU A 192 -9.25 -26.34 -6.20
CA LEU A 192 -8.30 -25.84 -7.21
C LEU A 192 -6.87 -25.83 -6.67
N LEU A 193 -6.68 -25.40 -5.42
CA LEU A 193 -5.36 -25.44 -4.76
C LEU A 193 -4.86 -26.87 -4.54
N GLU A 194 -5.75 -27.81 -4.19
CA GLU A 194 -5.41 -29.25 -4.09
C GLU A 194 -5.02 -29.85 -5.45
N GLN A 195 -5.70 -29.46 -6.53
CA GLN A 195 -5.32 -29.86 -7.88
C GLN A 195 -3.96 -29.29 -8.28
N ALA A 196 -3.70 -28.02 -7.98
CA ALA A 196 -2.41 -27.38 -8.20
C ALA A 196 -1.30 -28.08 -7.38
N ALA A 197 -1.56 -28.40 -6.11
CA ALA A 197 -0.65 -29.16 -5.25
C ALA A 197 -0.35 -30.58 -5.76
N ALA A 198 -1.34 -31.23 -6.39
CA ALA A 198 -1.15 -32.55 -7.00
C ALA A 198 -0.35 -32.50 -8.31
N ARG A 199 -0.36 -31.34 -9.01
CA ARG A 199 0.36 -31.14 -10.28
C ARG A 199 1.83 -30.78 -10.06
N THR A 200 2.12 -29.92 -9.07
CA THR A 200 3.50 -29.43 -8.88
C THR A 200 4.44 -30.51 -8.37
N SER A 201 5.61 -30.61 -8.99
CA SER A 201 6.74 -31.42 -8.52
C SER A 201 7.54 -30.70 -7.41
N ASN A 202 7.37 -29.37 -7.21
CA ASN A 202 8.04 -28.63 -6.16
C ASN A 202 7.41 -28.93 -4.79
N ALA A 203 8.22 -29.48 -3.87
CA ALA A 203 7.75 -29.96 -2.57
C ALA A 203 7.26 -28.83 -1.64
N SER A 204 7.92 -27.65 -1.63
CA SER A 204 7.55 -26.53 -0.79
C SER A 204 6.24 -25.90 -1.27
N LEU A 205 6.06 -25.72 -2.58
CA LEU A 205 4.82 -25.21 -3.17
C LEU A 205 3.67 -26.18 -2.93
N LYS A 206 3.88 -27.48 -3.12
CA LYS A 206 2.88 -28.52 -2.83
C LYS A 206 2.41 -28.45 -1.38
N ARG A 207 3.35 -28.35 -0.43
CA ARG A 207 3.04 -28.23 1.00
C ARG A 207 2.20 -26.98 1.28
N PHE A 208 2.62 -25.82 0.76
CA PHE A 208 1.88 -24.58 0.95
C PHE A 208 0.47 -24.66 0.42
N LEU A 209 0.29 -25.05 -0.84
CA LEU A 209 -1.04 -25.12 -1.49
C LEU A 209 -1.98 -26.10 -0.77
N SER A 210 -1.48 -27.26 -0.32
CA SER A 210 -2.27 -28.23 0.43
C SER A 210 -2.73 -27.69 1.79
N LEU A 211 -1.83 -27.02 2.52
CA LEU A 211 -2.16 -26.41 3.83
C LEU A 211 -3.11 -25.21 3.67
N ARG A 212 -2.96 -24.43 2.59
CA ARG A 212 -3.85 -23.31 2.30
C ARG A 212 -5.25 -23.79 1.94
N ALA A 213 -5.38 -24.87 1.17
CA ALA A 213 -6.66 -25.51 0.89
C ALA A 213 -7.36 -26.00 2.17
N GLN A 214 -6.59 -26.53 3.13
CA GLN A 214 -7.11 -26.89 4.45
C GLN A 214 -7.55 -25.65 5.25
N ALA A 215 -6.75 -24.59 5.25
CA ALA A 215 -7.04 -23.34 5.94
C ALA A 215 -8.37 -22.72 5.48
N PHE A 216 -8.69 -22.78 4.19
CA PHE A 216 -9.97 -22.32 3.65
C PHE A 216 -11.20 -23.07 4.21
N ARG A 217 -11.01 -24.27 4.76
CA ARG A 217 -12.09 -25.06 5.37
C ARG A 217 -12.14 -24.94 6.90
N THR A 218 -11.07 -24.46 7.54
CA THR A 218 -10.92 -24.50 9.00
C THR A 218 -10.74 -23.12 9.65
N ASP A 219 -10.49 -22.08 8.86
CA ASP A 219 -10.08 -20.73 9.27
C ASP A 219 -8.77 -20.69 10.09
N ASP A 220 -7.99 -21.79 10.10
CA ASP A 220 -6.66 -21.85 10.69
C ASP A 220 -5.59 -21.67 9.60
N TYR A 221 -5.06 -20.47 9.51
CA TYR A 221 -4.08 -20.07 8.49
C TYR A 221 -2.62 -20.25 8.94
N PHE A 222 -2.34 -20.44 10.23
CA PHE A 222 -0.99 -20.40 10.80
C PHE A 222 0.00 -21.35 10.09
N GLN A 223 -0.36 -22.63 9.91
CA GLN A 223 0.53 -23.59 9.28
C GLN A 223 0.76 -23.31 7.78
N SER A 224 -0.24 -22.77 7.11
CA SER A 224 -0.10 -22.39 5.70
C SER A 224 0.75 -21.13 5.52
N GLU A 225 0.71 -20.18 6.46
CA GLU A 225 1.59 -19.01 6.47
C GLU A 225 3.06 -19.41 6.68
N LEU A 226 3.32 -20.30 7.64
CA LEU A 226 4.69 -20.83 7.83
C LEU A 226 5.21 -21.52 6.56
N ALA A 227 4.35 -22.31 5.89
CA ALA A 227 4.73 -22.98 4.65
C ALA A 227 4.95 -21.99 3.49
N TRP A 228 4.21 -20.88 3.45
CA TRP A 228 4.43 -19.79 2.48
C TRP A 228 5.79 -19.11 2.67
N MET A 229 6.18 -18.86 3.93
CA MET A 229 7.50 -18.32 4.24
C MET A 229 8.64 -19.25 3.79
N ASP A 230 8.39 -20.58 3.76
CA ASP A 230 9.35 -21.61 3.34
C ASP A 230 9.38 -21.88 1.81
N LEU A 231 8.66 -21.10 0.99
CA LEU A 231 8.65 -21.31 -0.45
C LEU A 231 10.03 -21.11 -1.07
N GLU A 232 10.54 -22.17 -1.70
CA GLU A 232 11.85 -22.18 -2.37
C GLU A 232 11.85 -23.04 -3.64
N GLY A 233 12.80 -22.81 -4.53
CA GLY A 233 13.00 -23.64 -5.73
C GLY A 233 11.86 -23.59 -6.76
N THR A 234 11.02 -22.58 -6.73
CA THR A 234 9.91 -22.36 -7.68
C THR A 234 9.85 -20.89 -8.08
N PRO A 235 9.53 -20.57 -9.35
CA PRO A 235 9.24 -19.21 -9.77
C PRO A 235 7.88 -18.71 -9.25
N ILE A 236 6.98 -19.61 -8.85
CA ILE A 236 5.63 -19.25 -8.42
C ILE A 236 5.70 -18.69 -6.99
N GLU A 237 5.34 -17.41 -6.83
CA GLU A 237 5.17 -16.74 -5.55
C GLU A 237 3.70 -16.31 -5.45
N VAL A 238 2.93 -16.91 -4.56
CA VAL A 238 1.50 -16.62 -4.46
C VAL A 238 1.10 -16.36 -3.02
N ALA A 239 0.46 -15.21 -2.79
CA ALA A 239 -0.28 -14.94 -1.58
C ALA A 239 -1.77 -15.02 -1.92
N ILE A 240 -2.54 -15.85 -1.21
CA ILE A 240 -3.98 -16.05 -1.41
C ILE A 240 -4.64 -16.37 -0.08
N GLY A 241 -5.57 -15.52 0.36
CA GLY A 241 -6.26 -15.68 1.65
C GLY A 241 -6.76 -14.36 2.21
N PRO A 242 -7.22 -14.36 3.48
CA PRO A 242 -7.66 -13.15 4.18
C PRO A 242 -6.47 -12.50 4.90
N TYR A 243 -6.06 -11.30 4.45
CA TYR A 243 -4.85 -10.64 4.97
C TYR A 243 -5.10 -9.25 5.52
N GLU A 244 -5.64 -8.32 4.72
CA GLU A 244 -5.68 -6.91 5.05
C GLU A 244 -6.96 -6.50 5.78
N VAL A 245 -6.86 -5.52 6.66
CA VAL A 245 -7.95 -5.10 7.55
C VAL A 245 -8.55 -3.73 7.18
N TYR A 246 -8.05 -3.08 6.12
CA TYR A 246 -8.46 -1.71 5.75
C TYR A 246 -9.94 -1.59 5.36
N THR A 247 -10.55 -2.67 4.88
CA THR A 247 -11.99 -2.70 4.54
C THR A 247 -12.88 -2.67 5.78
N ASP A 248 -12.39 -3.12 6.95
CA ASP A 248 -13.06 -2.99 8.26
C ASP A 248 -12.82 -1.59 8.85
N GLY A 249 -13.57 -0.60 8.41
CA GLY A 249 -13.52 0.75 8.96
C GLY A 249 -14.13 0.89 10.36
N LEU A 250 -14.77 -0.16 10.92
CA LEU A 250 -15.36 -0.13 12.25
C LEU A 250 -14.34 -0.40 13.35
N TYR A 251 -13.51 -1.45 13.18
CA TYR A 251 -12.52 -1.89 14.16
C TYR A 251 -11.12 -2.15 13.60
N GLY A 252 -10.96 -2.26 12.28
CA GLY A 252 -9.68 -2.65 11.66
C GLY A 252 -9.21 -4.03 12.07
N ARG A 253 -10.11 -5.01 12.22
CA ARG A 253 -9.81 -6.37 12.69
C ARG A 253 -10.20 -7.47 11.72
N LYS A 254 -11.29 -7.30 10.97
CA LYS A 254 -11.77 -8.29 10.01
C LYS A 254 -10.92 -8.25 8.76
N THR A 255 -10.42 -9.40 8.34
CA THR A 255 -9.52 -9.51 7.20
C THR A 255 -10.28 -9.74 5.91
N ALA A 256 -9.89 -9.00 4.88
CA ALA A 256 -10.41 -9.13 3.53
C ALA A 256 -9.69 -10.24 2.76
N PHE A 257 -10.42 -10.99 1.94
CA PHE A 257 -9.82 -11.95 1.01
C PHE A 257 -9.18 -11.22 -0.17
N GLU A 258 -7.94 -11.60 -0.45
CA GLU A 258 -7.19 -11.13 -1.60
C GLU A 258 -6.31 -12.23 -2.20
N ALA A 259 -5.80 -11.98 -3.39
CA ALA A 259 -4.83 -12.84 -4.04
C ALA A 259 -3.85 -12.03 -4.88
N PHE A 260 -2.57 -12.37 -4.72
CA PHE A 260 -1.48 -11.96 -5.59
C PHE A 260 -0.89 -13.22 -6.22
N VAL A 261 -1.21 -13.46 -7.48
CA VAL A 261 -0.58 -14.56 -8.26
C VAL A 261 0.60 -13.96 -8.99
N THR A 262 1.80 -14.29 -8.56
CA THR A 262 3.02 -13.66 -9.04
C THR A 262 4.10 -14.68 -9.44
N LEU A 263 5.02 -14.24 -10.31
CA LEU A 263 6.13 -15.04 -10.80
C LEU A 263 7.44 -14.31 -10.50
N LYS A 264 8.34 -14.94 -9.75
CA LYS A 264 9.68 -14.41 -9.49
C LYS A 264 10.54 -14.51 -10.74
N ASP A 265 11.21 -13.41 -11.09
CA ASP A 265 12.22 -13.41 -12.12
C ASP A 265 13.56 -13.88 -11.51
N PRO A 266 14.19 -14.94 -12.04
CA PRO A 266 15.44 -15.44 -11.50
C PRO A 266 16.61 -14.43 -11.57
N LYS A 267 16.64 -13.58 -12.61
CA LYS A 267 17.69 -12.57 -12.79
C LYS A 267 17.55 -11.43 -11.79
N GLU A 268 16.31 -10.95 -11.59
CA GLU A 268 16.03 -9.89 -10.59
C GLU A 268 16.27 -10.39 -9.16
N SER A 269 15.97 -11.66 -8.88
CA SER A 269 16.26 -12.27 -7.58
C SER A 269 17.76 -12.30 -7.29
N GLN A 270 18.59 -12.61 -8.28
CA GLN A 270 20.05 -12.58 -8.15
C GLN A 270 20.58 -11.15 -7.91
N ALA A 271 20.05 -10.15 -8.62
CA ALA A 271 20.43 -8.75 -8.42
C ALA A 271 20.06 -8.28 -7.00
N LEU A 272 18.90 -8.70 -6.50
CA LEU A 272 18.43 -8.40 -5.14
C LEU A 272 19.39 -8.96 -4.08
N ASP A 273 19.90 -10.17 -4.22
CA ASP A 273 20.82 -10.78 -3.27
C ASP A 273 22.15 -9.98 -3.19
N ILE A 274 22.61 -9.40 -4.31
CA ILE A 274 23.76 -8.49 -4.31
C ILE A 274 23.48 -7.28 -3.39
N TYR A 275 22.32 -6.61 -3.54
CA TYR A 275 22.00 -5.43 -2.72
C TYR A 275 21.83 -5.77 -1.25
N LYS A 276 21.21 -6.92 -0.92
CA LYS A 276 21.12 -7.42 0.46
C LYS A 276 22.51 -7.62 1.08
N GLY A 277 23.47 -8.15 0.31
CA GLY A 277 24.86 -8.29 0.74
C GLY A 277 25.53 -6.97 1.13
N HIS A 278 25.03 -5.84 0.65
CA HIS A 278 25.55 -4.50 0.97
C HIS A 278 24.83 -3.77 2.11
N LEU A 279 23.78 -4.34 2.73
CA LEU A 279 23.03 -3.66 3.80
C LEU A 279 23.91 -3.19 4.95
N ARG A 280 24.90 -3.99 5.36
CA ARG A 280 25.86 -3.60 6.40
C ARG A 280 26.75 -2.43 5.97
N ALA A 281 27.14 -2.35 4.71
CA ALA A 281 27.90 -1.23 4.17
C ALA A 281 27.04 0.04 4.08
N MET A 282 25.76 -0.09 3.68
CA MET A 282 24.81 1.01 3.69
C MET A 282 24.61 1.58 5.09
N GLU A 283 24.44 0.72 6.11
CA GLU A 283 24.35 1.16 7.51
C GLU A 283 25.62 1.89 7.96
N ALA A 284 26.78 1.35 7.64
CA ALA A 284 28.06 1.98 7.95
C ALA A 284 28.24 3.34 7.26
N ASN A 285 27.66 3.53 6.08
CA ASN A 285 27.73 4.76 5.30
C ASN A 285 26.74 5.84 5.75
N LEU A 286 25.83 5.56 6.68
CA LEU A 286 24.89 6.57 7.14
C LEU A 286 25.65 7.80 7.68
N PRO A 287 25.25 9.03 7.28
CA PRO A 287 25.99 10.25 7.59
C PRO A 287 25.72 10.77 9.01
N VAL A 288 25.90 9.89 9.99
CA VAL A 288 25.62 10.11 11.41
C VAL A 288 26.70 9.48 12.28
N GLU A 289 26.75 9.89 13.56
CA GLU A 289 27.61 9.26 14.57
C GLU A 289 27.24 7.78 14.76
N GLU A 290 28.24 6.95 15.16
CA GLU A 290 28.08 5.49 15.36
C GLU A 290 26.94 5.12 16.32
N LYS A 291 26.64 5.96 17.32
CA LYS A 291 25.55 5.73 18.29
C LYS A 291 24.16 5.67 17.67
N TYR A 292 23.97 6.19 16.45
CA TYR A 292 22.71 6.18 15.71
C TYR A 292 22.62 5.03 14.72
N LYS A 293 23.70 4.27 14.51
CA LYS A 293 23.76 3.14 13.61
C LYS A 293 23.36 1.85 14.34
N ASN A 294 22.73 0.95 13.61
CA ASN A 294 22.22 -0.30 14.18
C ASN A 294 22.77 -1.55 13.46
N PHE A 295 23.93 -1.98 13.86
CA PHE A 295 24.58 -3.21 13.33
C PHE A 295 24.07 -4.51 13.94
N GLN A 296 23.17 -4.45 14.93
CA GLN A 296 22.61 -5.62 15.62
C GLN A 296 21.27 -6.06 15.05
N ARG A 297 20.63 -5.22 14.23
CA ARG A 297 19.39 -5.54 13.56
C ARG A 297 19.65 -6.65 12.54
N GLY A 298 18.83 -7.70 12.53
CA GLY A 298 18.90 -8.73 11.49
C GLY A 298 18.62 -8.10 10.13
N PHE A 299 19.56 -8.23 9.21
CA PHE A 299 19.39 -7.74 7.83
C PHE A 299 18.69 -8.77 6.93
N GLU A 300 18.05 -9.79 7.52
CA GLU A 300 17.44 -10.92 6.83
C GLU A 300 15.93 -10.75 6.67
N SER A 301 15.48 -9.65 6.07
CA SER A 301 14.07 -9.58 5.63
C SER A 301 13.97 -10.20 4.23
N PRO A 302 13.24 -11.32 4.04
CA PRO A 302 13.04 -11.87 2.70
C PRO A 302 12.34 -10.85 1.80
N ILE A 303 13.00 -10.45 0.72
CA ILE A 303 12.41 -9.59 -0.32
C ILE A 303 12.42 -10.40 -1.61
N ALA A 304 11.27 -10.46 -2.29
CA ALA A 304 11.12 -11.02 -3.61
C ALA A 304 10.74 -9.92 -4.61
N VAL A 305 11.23 -10.04 -5.83
CA VAL A 305 10.79 -9.24 -6.96
C VAL A 305 10.02 -10.16 -7.89
N ALA A 306 8.79 -9.79 -8.20
CA ALA A 306 7.92 -10.65 -8.99
C ALA A 306 7.06 -9.83 -9.96
N ASP A 307 6.64 -10.47 -11.04
CA ASP A 307 5.62 -9.95 -11.94
C ASP A 307 4.26 -10.54 -11.56
N GLN A 308 3.27 -9.70 -11.34
CA GLN A 308 1.91 -10.13 -11.09
C GLN A 308 1.27 -10.60 -12.39
N VAL A 309 0.77 -11.83 -12.41
CA VAL A 309 0.07 -12.43 -13.55
C VAL A 309 -1.44 -12.43 -13.36
N HIS A 310 -1.91 -12.29 -12.11
CA HIS A 310 -3.33 -12.13 -11.80
C HIS A 310 -3.50 -11.54 -10.39
N GLY A 311 -4.57 -10.77 -10.20
CA GLY A 311 -5.02 -10.24 -8.90
C GLY A 311 -6.42 -10.72 -8.58
N GLY A 312 -6.72 -10.92 -7.29
CA GLY A 312 -8.05 -11.30 -6.80
C GLY A 312 -8.42 -10.57 -5.52
N GLY A 313 -9.71 -10.46 -5.24
CA GLY A 313 -10.21 -9.88 -3.98
C GLY A 313 -9.89 -8.40 -3.82
N ASP A 314 -9.40 -8.04 -2.63
CA ASP A 314 -9.05 -6.65 -2.26
C ASP A 314 -7.99 -6.02 -3.18
N ASN A 315 -7.15 -6.85 -3.80
CA ASN A 315 -6.15 -6.43 -4.79
C ASN A 315 -6.72 -6.02 -6.16
N VAL A 316 -8.04 -5.90 -6.33
CA VAL A 316 -8.66 -5.61 -7.65
C VAL A 316 -9.20 -4.19 -7.74
N PRO A 317 -10.10 -3.70 -6.86
CA PRO A 317 -10.68 -2.37 -7.00
C PRO A 317 -9.76 -1.26 -6.51
N GLY A 318 -9.88 -0.07 -7.09
CA GLY A 318 -9.20 1.13 -6.61
C GLY A 318 -7.71 1.22 -6.93
N VAL A 319 -6.94 1.71 -5.97
CA VAL A 319 -5.49 1.93 -6.11
C VAL A 319 -4.75 0.61 -6.04
N GLN A 320 -3.88 0.37 -7.02
CA GLN A 320 -3.16 -0.88 -7.13
C GLN A 320 -1.93 -0.94 -6.22
N THR A 321 -1.80 -2.06 -5.52
CA THR A 321 -0.63 -2.39 -4.69
C THR A 321 0.64 -2.50 -5.56
N ILE A 322 1.74 -1.91 -5.10
CA ILE A 322 3.06 -2.00 -5.75
C ILE A 322 4.03 -2.93 -5.03
N ALA A 323 3.79 -3.14 -3.76
CA ALA A 323 4.52 -4.07 -2.91
C ALA A 323 3.63 -4.48 -1.74
N PHE A 324 3.85 -5.66 -1.17
CA PHE A 324 3.17 -6.11 0.04
C PHE A 324 4.15 -6.79 0.98
N ASN A 325 3.83 -6.76 2.28
CA ASN A 325 4.63 -7.33 3.35
C ASN A 325 3.77 -8.23 4.23
N LEU A 326 3.80 -9.51 3.96
CA LEU A 326 2.98 -10.53 4.61
C LEU A 326 3.85 -11.62 5.27
N PRO A 327 3.31 -12.42 6.16
CA PRO A 327 1.95 -12.37 6.72
C PRO A 327 1.78 -11.28 7.78
N ASN A 328 0.51 -10.96 8.11
CA ASN A 328 0.16 -10.02 9.19
C ASN A 328 0.01 -10.70 10.56
N ASP A 329 -0.04 -12.04 10.61
CA ASP A 329 -0.12 -12.80 11.87
C ASP A 329 1.17 -12.67 12.68
N GLU A 330 1.08 -12.08 13.88
CA GLU A 330 2.23 -11.82 14.74
C GLU A 330 2.94 -13.11 15.18
N LYS A 331 2.22 -14.22 15.37
CA LYS A 331 2.84 -15.51 15.71
C LYS A 331 3.72 -16.05 14.59
N VAL A 332 3.32 -15.82 13.33
CA VAL A 332 4.14 -16.18 12.17
C VAL A 332 5.34 -15.24 12.07
N ARG A 333 5.13 -13.94 12.29
CA ARG A 333 6.21 -12.94 12.31
C ARG A 333 7.25 -13.22 13.37
N GLU A 334 6.84 -13.61 14.56
CA GLU A 334 7.75 -14.05 15.64
C GLU A 334 8.52 -15.32 15.25
N ALA A 335 7.89 -16.26 14.56
CA ALA A 335 8.49 -17.53 14.18
C ALA A 335 9.43 -17.44 12.98
N LYS A 336 9.08 -16.62 11.96
CA LYS A 336 9.76 -16.59 10.65
C LYS A 336 9.96 -15.21 10.03
N GLY A 337 9.51 -14.14 10.70
CA GLY A 337 9.49 -12.79 10.13
C GLY A 337 8.37 -12.61 9.10
N ALA A 338 8.57 -11.67 8.20
CA ALA A 338 7.65 -11.37 7.11
C ALA A 338 8.43 -11.32 5.78
N LYS A 339 7.73 -11.59 4.68
CA LYS A 339 8.28 -11.54 3.32
C LYS A 339 7.70 -10.32 2.58
N LYS A 340 8.58 -9.49 2.01
CA LYS A 340 8.19 -8.39 1.13
C LYS A 340 8.23 -8.86 -0.32
N VAL A 341 7.20 -8.52 -1.09
CA VAL A 341 7.13 -8.83 -2.52
C VAL A 341 6.88 -7.54 -3.29
N ILE A 342 7.78 -7.19 -4.19
CA ILE A 342 7.67 -6.00 -5.04
C ILE A 342 7.13 -6.41 -6.40
N LEU A 343 6.06 -5.75 -6.85
CA LEU A 343 5.34 -6.04 -8.08
C LEU A 343 5.93 -5.22 -9.25
N ARG A 344 6.98 -5.75 -9.89
CA ARG A 344 7.78 -5.06 -10.90
C ARG A 344 6.95 -4.56 -12.10
N ASN A 345 6.09 -5.42 -12.65
CA ASN A 345 5.28 -5.05 -13.83
C ASN A 345 4.17 -4.04 -13.50
N VAL A 346 3.63 -4.06 -12.28
CA VAL A 346 2.69 -3.04 -11.80
C VAL A 346 3.38 -1.69 -11.68
N LEU A 347 4.58 -1.66 -11.09
CA LEU A 347 5.43 -0.46 -11.06
C LEU A 347 5.75 0.04 -12.46
N GLY A 348 6.08 -0.85 -13.40
CA GLY A 348 6.35 -0.51 -14.80
C GLY A 348 5.14 0.14 -15.48
N ALA A 349 3.95 -0.39 -15.26
CA ALA A 349 2.71 0.19 -15.79
C ALA A 349 2.42 1.57 -15.19
N LYS A 350 2.62 1.74 -13.88
CA LYS A 350 2.50 3.06 -13.22
C LYS A 350 3.56 4.04 -13.69
N TYR A 351 4.77 3.59 -13.98
CA TYR A 351 5.79 4.45 -14.59
C TYR A 351 5.31 5.01 -15.94
N GLU A 352 4.90 4.15 -16.86
CA GLU A 352 4.51 4.58 -18.22
C GLU A 352 3.27 5.48 -18.23
N ARG A 353 2.28 5.20 -17.39
CA ARG A 353 1.00 5.91 -17.37
C ARG A 353 0.99 7.14 -16.47
N ILE A 354 1.85 7.19 -15.47
CA ILE A 354 1.80 8.21 -14.41
C ILE A 354 3.14 8.94 -14.27
N LEU A 355 4.21 8.25 -13.82
CA LEU A 355 5.44 8.94 -13.43
C LEU A 355 6.16 9.61 -14.59
N LYS A 356 6.24 8.94 -15.75
CA LYS A 356 6.88 9.49 -16.96
C LYS A 356 6.19 10.76 -17.45
N PRO A 357 4.86 10.80 -17.71
CA PRO A 357 4.18 12.04 -18.08
C PRO A 357 4.23 13.10 -16.96
N MET A 358 4.24 12.71 -15.68
CA MET A 358 4.46 13.66 -14.59
C MET A 358 5.86 14.26 -14.64
N GLY A 359 6.89 13.46 -14.90
CA GLY A 359 8.26 13.94 -15.07
C GLY A 359 8.37 15.06 -16.11
N ASP A 360 7.63 14.95 -17.21
CA ASP A 360 7.56 15.96 -18.26
C ASP A 360 6.88 17.27 -17.84
N LEU A 361 6.01 17.23 -16.82
CA LEU A 361 5.37 18.42 -16.25
C LEU A 361 6.20 19.03 -15.11
N VAL A 362 6.83 18.19 -14.31
CA VAL A 362 7.62 18.61 -13.12
C VAL A 362 8.95 19.23 -13.54
N LEU A 363 9.67 18.58 -14.46
CA LEU A 363 11.07 18.88 -14.76
C LEU A 363 11.25 19.55 -16.11
N VAL A 364 12.27 20.42 -16.19
CA VAL A 364 12.71 20.94 -17.50
C VAL A 364 13.15 19.76 -18.40
N PRO A 365 13.01 19.87 -19.75
CA PRO A 365 13.24 18.75 -20.67
C PRO A 365 14.60 18.05 -20.49
N ASP A 366 15.63 18.80 -20.13
CA ASP A 366 16.98 18.25 -19.90
C ASP A 366 17.06 17.32 -18.67
N ASN A 367 16.18 17.50 -17.68
CA ASN A 367 16.06 16.60 -16.54
C ASN A 367 14.95 15.55 -16.75
N ALA A 368 13.84 15.90 -17.39
CA ALA A 368 12.70 14.99 -17.59
C ALA A 368 13.07 13.71 -18.35
N ARG A 369 13.95 13.81 -19.36
CA ARG A 369 14.45 12.66 -20.13
C ARG A 369 15.22 11.63 -19.30
N ASP A 370 15.71 12.03 -18.12
CA ASP A 370 16.45 11.17 -17.20
C ASP A 370 15.53 10.43 -16.22
N VAL A 371 14.21 10.68 -16.23
CA VAL A 371 13.21 9.93 -15.45
C VAL A 371 13.02 8.56 -16.09
N THR A 372 13.27 7.47 -15.33
CA THR A 372 13.26 6.11 -15.90
C THR A 372 12.52 5.09 -15.04
N GLN A 373 11.95 4.08 -15.70
CA GLN A 373 11.29 2.94 -15.04
C GLN A 373 12.24 2.19 -14.12
N ARG A 374 13.50 1.99 -14.56
CA ARG A 374 14.53 1.31 -13.78
C ARG A 374 14.69 1.96 -12.40
N TYR A 375 14.79 3.29 -12.35
CA TYR A 375 15.00 3.97 -11.07
C TYR A 375 13.73 4.13 -10.25
N MET A 376 12.54 4.14 -10.83
CA MET A 376 11.31 4.01 -10.06
C MET A 376 11.25 2.65 -9.34
N PHE A 377 11.64 1.58 -10.00
CA PHE A 377 11.76 0.26 -9.38
C PHE A 377 12.86 0.21 -8.32
N MET A 378 14.05 0.73 -8.64
CA MET A 378 15.18 0.75 -7.70
C MET A 378 14.88 1.57 -6.44
N GLU A 379 14.19 2.71 -6.56
CA GLU A 379 13.75 3.50 -5.41
C GLU A 379 12.80 2.71 -4.51
N THR A 380 11.80 2.03 -5.08
CA THR A 380 10.90 1.17 -4.31
C THR A 380 11.69 0.06 -3.60
N LEU A 381 12.61 -0.60 -4.29
CA LEU A 381 13.45 -1.65 -3.71
C LEU A 381 14.32 -1.11 -2.56
N PHE A 382 15.01 0.00 -2.79
CA PHE A 382 15.91 0.57 -1.78
C PHE A 382 15.15 1.26 -0.64
N HIS A 383 13.94 1.76 -0.88
CA HIS A 383 13.01 2.18 0.17
C HIS A 383 12.73 1.01 1.12
N GLU A 384 12.34 -0.16 0.58
CA GLU A 384 12.08 -1.35 1.39
C GLU A 384 13.32 -1.86 2.14
N LEU A 385 14.50 -1.83 1.51
CA LEU A 385 15.77 -2.14 2.16
C LEU A 385 16.08 -1.14 3.28
N SER A 386 15.79 0.15 3.08
CA SER A 386 16.09 1.23 4.02
C SER A 386 15.25 1.20 5.30
N HIS A 387 14.09 0.53 5.31
CA HIS A 387 13.36 0.23 6.55
C HIS A 387 14.17 -0.66 7.52
N SER A 388 15.13 -1.42 7.00
CA SER A 388 16.02 -2.24 7.82
C SER A 388 17.24 -1.49 8.36
N LEU A 389 17.40 -0.20 8.02
CA LEU A 389 18.56 0.63 8.34
C LEU A 389 18.19 1.74 9.33
N GLY A 390 19.23 2.24 10.03
CA GLY A 390 19.10 3.31 11.01
C GLY A 390 18.49 2.86 12.33
N PRO A 391 18.17 3.83 13.23
CA PRO A 391 17.74 3.55 14.59
C PRO A 391 16.34 2.90 14.62
N GLY A 392 16.16 1.90 15.46
CA GLY A 392 14.87 1.30 15.79
C GLY A 392 14.69 1.24 17.30
N SER A 393 15.54 0.45 17.99
CA SER A 393 15.69 0.50 19.45
C SER A 393 16.67 1.59 19.80
N ILE A 394 16.28 2.50 20.71
CA ILE A 394 17.04 3.70 21.09
C ILE A 394 17.09 3.84 22.62
N THR A 395 17.99 4.69 23.10
CA THR A 395 18.09 5.05 24.51
C THR A 395 17.80 6.54 24.68
N VAL A 396 16.73 6.88 25.38
CA VAL A 396 16.36 8.26 25.72
C VAL A 396 16.44 8.44 27.23
N ASP A 397 17.24 9.38 27.69
CA ASP A 397 17.47 9.69 29.11
C ASP A 397 17.80 8.42 29.96
N GLY A 398 18.63 7.53 29.39
CA GLY A 398 19.05 6.27 30.04
C GLY A 398 17.99 5.14 29.98
N ARG A 399 16.82 5.38 29.41
CA ARG A 399 15.73 4.40 29.26
C ARG A 399 15.77 3.79 27.87
N GLN A 400 15.75 2.45 27.80
CA GLN A 400 15.57 1.71 26.56
C GLN A 400 14.12 1.89 26.03
N THR A 401 13.99 2.22 24.76
CA THR A 401 12.72 2.48 24.10
C THR A 401 12.84 2.22 22.59
N THR A 402 11.84 2.60 21.81
CA THR A 402 11.84 2.48 20.34
C THR A 402 11.45 3.81 19.72
N VAL A 403 11.85 4.05 18.46
CA VAL A 403 11.57 5.28 17.73
C VAL A 403 10.07 5.56 17.65
N ASP A 404 9.26 4.53 17.37
CA ASP A 404 7.80 4.65 17.25
C ASP A 404 7.14 5.09 18.57
N LYS A 405 7.61 4.58 19.72
CA LYS A 405 7.09 4.98 21.03
C LYS A 405 7.41 6.42 21.37
N GLU A 406 8.62 6.88 21.02
CA GLU A 406 9.02 8.26 21.31
C GLU A 406 8.40 9.26 20.34
N LEU A 407 8.31 8.95 19.04
CA LEU A 407 7.73 9.83 18.04
C LEU A 407 6.21 9.74 17.91
N LYS A 408 5.58 8.73 18.54
CA LYS A 408 4.11 8.60 18.65
C LYS A 408 3.41 8.61 17.28
N GLU A 409 2.35 9.45 17.15
CA GLU A 409 1.53 9.55 15.94
C GLU A 409 2.27 10.05 14.69
N ILE A 410 3.44 10.68 14.85
CA ILE A 410 4.24 11.14 13.71
C ILE A 410 5.29 10.10 13.27
N ALA A 411 5.45 9.01 14.02
CA ALA A 411 6.52 8.02 13.79
C ALA A 411 6.41 7.36 12.42
N SER A 412 5.21 6.85 12.07
CA SER A 412 4.99 6.11 10.81
C SER A 412 5.31 6.98 9.59
N GLY A 413 4.71 8.16 9.48
CA GLY A 413 4.96 9.05 8.34
C GLY A 413 6.42 9.55 8.25
N PHE A 414 7.11 9.67 9.40
CA PHE A 414 8.51 10.05 9.41
C PHE A 414 9.44 8.88 9.05
N GLU A 415 9.04 7.65 9.36
CA GLU A 415 9.73 6.42 8.93
C GLU A 415 9.64 6.24 7.41
N GLU A 416 8.46 6.46 6.81
CA GLU A 416 8.28 6.43 5.36
C GLU A 416 9.17 7.48 4.66
N ALA A 417 9.19 8.70 5.20
CA ALA A 417 10.05 9.76 4.68
C ALA A 417 11.55 9.43 4.81
N LYS A 418 11.96 8.73 5.89
CA LYS A 418 13.32 8.19 6.04
C LYS A 418 13.63 7.17 4.95
N ALA A 419 12.74 6.21 4.74
CA ALA A 419 12.93 5.13 3.78
C ALA A 419 13.06 5.68 2.36
N ASP A 420 12.25 6.66 1.96
CA ASP A 420 12.31 7.32 0.66
C ASP A 420 13.68 7.98 0.41
N VAL A 421 14.08 8.92 1.28
CA VAL A 421 15.33 9.66 1.06
C VAL A 421 16.57 8.79 1.24
N MET A 422 16.53 7.83 2.17
CA MET A 422 17.61 6.89 2.41
C MET A 422 17.74 5.89 1.25
N GLY A 423 16.64 5.51 0.61
CA GLY A 423 16.63 4.70 -0.60
C GLY A 423 17.42 5.37 -1.72
N ALA A 424 17.10 6.62 -2.04
CA ALA A 424 17.85 7.41 -3.04
C ALA A 424 19.32 7.59 -2.65
N TYR A 425 19.61 7.88 -1.38
CA TYR A 425 20.97 8.03 -0.86
C TYR A 425 21.79 6.72 -0.99
N ASN A 426 21.20 5.57 -0.66
CA ASN A 426 21.86 4.28 -0.75
C ASN A 426 22.10 3.84 -2.20
N ILE A 427 21.20 4.17 -3.14
CA ILE A 427 21.47 3.96 -4.58
C ILE A 427 22.71 4.74 -5.03
N LEU A 428 22.83 6.00 -4.61
CA LEU A 428 23.99 6.83 -4.92
C LEU A 428 25.28 6.25 -4.29
N HIS A 429 25.21 5.74 -3.07
CA HIS A 429 26.31 5.03 -2.43
C HIS A 429 26.71 3.77 -3.19
N MET A 430 25.77 2.96 -3.66
CA MET A 430 26.06 1.78 -4.50
C MET A 430 26.72 2.17 -5.83
N MET A 431 26.43 3.37 -6.35
CA MET A 431 27.15 3.91 -7.51
C MET A 431 28.60 4.29 -7.19
N ASP A 432 28.84 4.87 -6.01
CA ASP A 432 30.18 5.21 -5.55
C ASP A 432 31.04 3.95 -5.30
N GLU A 433 30.43 2.87 -4.82
CA GLU A 433 31.05 1.56 -4.65
C GLU A 433 31.19 0.76 -5.98
N GLY A 434 30.67 1.27 -7.10
CA GLY A 434 30.74 0.62 -8.41
C GLY A 434 29.81 -0.58 -8.58
N VAL A 435 28.87 -0.80 -7.65
CA VAL A 435 27.84 -1.86 -7.74
C VAL A 435 26.75 -1.50 -8.76
N ILE A 436 26.39 -0.23 -8.81
CA ILE A 436 25.47 0.35 -9.80
C ILE A 436 26.28 1.28 -10.72
N PRO A 437 26.02 1.31 -12.05
CA PRO A 437 26.76 2.17 -12.96
C PRO A 437 26.65 3.66 -12.62
N ASN A 438 27.76 4.33 -12.34
CA ASN A 438 27.79 5.76 -12.01
C ASN A 438 27.29 6.65 -13.16
N ALA A 439 27.36 6.18 -14.40
CA ALA A 439 26.83 6.88 -15.57
C ALA A 439 25.31 7.13 -15.50
N GLU A 440 24.58 6.36 -14.69
CA GLU A 440 23.14 6.47 -14.51
C GLU A 440 22.74 7.43 -13.37
N ARG A 441 23.69 8.11 -12.72
CA ARG A 441 23.45 8.99 -11.55
C ARG A 441 22.44 10.10 -11.82
N ARG A 442 22.35 10.63 -13.03
CA ARG A 442 21.33 11.62 -13.40
C ARG A 442 19.92 11.02 -13.38
N GLN A 443 19.78 9.74 -13.73
CA GLN A 443 18.48 9.07 -13.80
C GLN A 443 17.85 8.90 -12.42
N ILE A 444 18.63 8.43 -11.42
CA ILE A 444 18.11 8.34 -10.06
C ILE A 444 17.67 9.70 -9.51
N ARG A 445 18.48 10.74 -9.71
CA ARG A 445 18.17 12.09 -9.23
C ARG A 445 16.89 12.66 -9.83
N ALA A 446 16.67 12.45 -11.14
CA ALA A 446 15.49 12.92 -11.84
C ALA A 446 14.25 12.11 -11.45
N THR A 447 14.38 10.79 -11.35
CA THR A 447 13.27 9.89 -11.00
C THR A 447 12.81 10.14 -9.57
N TYR A 448 13.74 10.28 -8.62
CA TYR A 448 13.45 10.64 -7.24
C TYR A 448 12.65 11.94 -7.13
N VAL A 449 13.11 13.01 -7.79
CA VAL A 449 12.37 14.30 -7.75
C VAL A 449 10.98 14.17 -8.36
N ALA A 450 10.82 13.47 -9.49
CA ALA A 450 9.50 13.21 -10.08
C ALA A 450 8.61 12.38 -9.14
N GLY A 451 9.20 11.41 -8.43
CA GLY A 451 8.54 10.58 -7.43
C GLY A 451 7.97 11.38 -6.26
N LEU A 452 8.69 12.40 -5.77
CA LEU A 452 8.17 13.29 -4.74
C LEU A 452 6.86 13.96 -5.16
N PHE A 453 6.76 14.43 -6.41
CA PHE A 453 5.53 15.06 -6.92
C PHE A 453 4.39 14.05 -7.07
N ARG A 454 4.70 12.79 -7.40
CA ARG A 454 3.69 11.73 -7.42
C ARG A 454 3.06 11.52 -6.03
N ALA A 455 3.85 11.50 -4.96
CA ALA A 455 3.35 11.37 -3.61
C ALA A 455 2.61 12.65 -3.12
N MET A 456 3.18 13.83 -3.36
CA MET A 456 2.58 15.12 -2.98
C MET A 456 1.21 15.36 -3.62
N ARG A 457 0.93 14.75 -4.79
CA ARG A 457 -0.36 14.85 -5.48
C ARG A 457 -1.55 14.38 -4.63
N PHE A 458 -1.32 13.45 -3.71
CA PHE A 458 -2.35 12.94 -2.78
C PHE A 458 -2.58 13.84 -1.57
N GLY A 459 -1.84 14.95 -1.48
CA GLY A 459 -1.97 15.94 -0.41
C GLY A 459 -1.02 15.71 0.77
N VAL A 460 -0.72 16.80 1.47
CA VAL A 460 0.17 16.80 2.64
C VAL A 460 -0.50 16.29 3.93
N GLY A 461 -1.78 15.97 3.88
CA GLY A 461 -2.50 15.31 4.98
C GLY A 461 -2.20 13.83 5.09
N GLU A 462 -1.83 13.19 4.00
CA GLU A 462 -1.49 11.79 3.88
C GLU A 462 0.00 11.57 4.23
N ALA A 463 0.38 10.43 4.79
CA ALA A 463 1.72 10.18 5.33
C ALA A 463 2.83 10.31 4.29
N HIS A 464 2.69 9.65 3.14
CA HIS A 464 3.68 9.74 2.05
C HIS A 464 3.72 11.13 1.41
N GLY A 465 2.53 11.77 1.21
CA GLY A 465 2.44 13.13 0.69
C GLY A 465 3.12 14.15 1.60
N LYS A 466 2.97 14.01 2.91
CA LYS A 466 3.65 14.82 3.94
C LYS A 466 5.16 14.62 3.89
N GLY A 467 5.62 13.36 3.84
CA GLY A 467 7.02 13.00 3.74
C GLY A 467 7.67 13.54 2.48
N ALA A 468 7.01 13.41 1.33
CA ALA A 468 7.49 13.93 0.06
C ALA A 468 7.53 15.47 0.02
N ALA A 469 6.53 16.15 0.57
CA ALA A 469 6.52 17.61 0.67
C ALA A 469 7.67 18.13 1.54
N MET A 470 7.96 17.45 2.66
CA MET A 470 9.10 17.75 3.52
C MET A 470 10.42 17.63 2.74
N GLN A 471 10.64 16.53 2.03
CA GLN A 471 11.83 16.30 1.22
C GLN A 471 11.95 17.37 0.11
N TYR A 472 10.86 17.60 -0.63
CA TYR A 472 10.80 18.64 -1.66
C TYR A 472 11.20 20.02 -1.11
N ARG A 473 10.58 20.45 -0.01
CA ARG A 473 10.82 21.78 0.55
C ARG A 473 12.25 21.94 1.08
N TYR A 474 12.79 20.87 1.69
CA TYR A 474 14.20 20.84 2.10
C TYR A 474 15.15 21.03 0.91
N LEU A 475 14.92 20.28 -0.20
CA LEU A 475 15.71 20.44 -1.42
C LEU A 475 15.60 21.82 -2.05
N ARG A 476 14.42 22.46 -1.96
CA ARG A 476 14.23 23.86 -2.38
C ARG A 476 15.09 24.82 -1.55
N GLU A 477 15.06 24.68 -0.23
CA GLU A 477 15.85 25.53 0.70
C GLU A 477 17.35 25.36 0.45
N LYS A 478 17.80 24.14 0.15
CA LYS A 478 19.21 23.85 -0.19
C LYS A 478 19.62 24.31 -1.61
N GLY A 479 18.70 24.87 -2.37
CA GLY A 479 18.96 25.36 -3.73
C GLY A 479 19.20 24.23 -4.74
N VAL A 480 18.71 23.02 -4.45
CA VAL A 480 18.77 21.87 -5.37
C VAL A 480 17.74 22.02 -6.49
N LEU A 481 16.53 22.48 -6.14
CA LEU A 481 15.42 22.65 -7.10
C LEU A 481 15.23 24.13 -7.42
N GLY A 482 15.67 24.54 -8.59
CA GLY A 482 15.43 25.87 -9.16
C GLY A 482 14.13 25.91 -9.96
N TRP A 483 13.38 27.01 -9.86
CA TRP A 483 12.19 27.24 -10.65
C TRP A 483 12.50 27.97 -11.96
N ASP A 484 12.18 27.36 -13.09
CA ASP A 484 12.23 28.00 -14.40
C ASP A 484 10.88 28.67 -14.67
N LYS A 485 10.84 29.99 -14.55
CA LYS A 485 9.61 30.79 -14.71
C LYS A 485 9.01 30.73 -16.11
N GLN A 486 9.84 30.53 -17.13
CA GLN A 486 9.36 30.46 -18.50
C GLN A 486 8.78 29.08 -18.82
N ALA A 487 9.48 28.03 -18.44
CA ALA A 487 9.03 26.65 -18.63
C ALA A 487 7.93 26.25 -17.64
N LYS A 488 7.80 26.95 -16.49
CA LYS A 488 6.96 26.58 -15.33
C LYS A 488 7.26 25.16 -14.85
N ARG A 489 8.56 24.85 -14.69
CA ARG A 489 9.09 23.54 -14.33
C ARG A 489 10.31 23.69 -13.45
N PHE A 490 10.65 22.61 -12.74
CA PHE A 490 11.83 22.59 -11.89
C PHE A 490 13.08 22.15 -12.65
N ARG A 491 14.20 22.72 -12.27
CA ARG A 491 15.56 22.35 -12.72
C ARG A 491 16.32 21.79 -11.54
N ILE A 492 16.95 20.63 -11.71
CA ILE A 492 17.78 19.99 -10.68
C ILE A 492 19.22 20.51 -10.79
N ASP A 493 19.75 21.04 -9.71
CA ASP A 493 21.20 21.30 -9.58
C ASP A 493 21.93 19.98 -9.29
N GLN A 494 22.55 19.45 -10.32
CA GLN A 494 23.24 18.15 -10.29
C GLN A 494 24.45 18.12 -9.37
N ASN A 495 24.98 19.27 -8.96
CA ASN A 495 26.15 19.39 -8.09
C ASN A 495 25.76 19.43 -6.60
N ARG A 496 24.51 19.75 -6.28
CA ARG A 496 24.03 19.93 -4.90
C ARG A 496 23.20 18.80 -4.38
N ILE A 497 22.51 18.05 -5.26
CA ILE A 497 21.48 17.10 -4.84
C ILE A 497 22.02 15.99 -3.94
N ASP A 498 23.17 15.39 -4.26
CA ASP A 498 23.72 14.27 -3.47
C ASP A 498 24.09 14.71 -2.05
N LEU A 499 24.69 15.90 -1.91
CA LEU A 499 25.02 16.47 -0.62
C LEU A 499 23.75 16.81 0.19
N ALA A 500 22.73 17.34 -0.47
CA ALA A 500 21.47 17.66 0.20
C ALA A 500 20.72 16.41 0.66
N LEU A 501 20.73 15.33 -0.12
CA LEU A 501 20.16 14.03 0.28
C LEU A 501 20.91 13.45 1.49
N ARG A 502 22.25 13.47 1.45
CA ARG A 502 23.10 13.06 2.56
C ARG A 502 22.77 13.82 3.84
N ASP A 503 22.70 15.15 3.76
CA ASP A 503 22.41 16.00 4.92
C ASP A 503 21.00 15.74 5.46
N LEU A 504 20.01 15.51 4.58
CA LEU A 504 18.65 15.20 4.97
C LEU A 504 18.54 13.84 5.67
N VAL A 505 19.20 12.80 5.15
CA VAL A 505 19.29 11.49 5.83
C VAL A 505 19.88 11.65 7.22
N GLY A 506 20.98 12.41 7.35
CA GLY A 506 21.64 12.66 8.63
C GLY A 506 20.70 13.33 9.64
N GLU A 507 19.93 14.32 9.20
CA GLU A 507 18.99 15.04 10.06
C GLU A 507 17.82 14.13 10.54
N ILE A 508 17.24 13.37 9.62
CA ILE A 508 16.14 12.43 9.93
C ILE A 508 16.61 11.34 10.90
N VAL A 509 17.74 10.70 10.60
CA VAL A 509 18.29 9.62 11.44
C VAL A 509 18.67 10.14 12.84
N ARG A 510 19.18 11.37 12.95
CA ARG A 510 19.51 12.00 14.22
C ARG A 510 18.24 12.28 15.05
N LEU A 511 17.19 12.79 14.45
CA LEU A 511 15.91 13.05 15.11
C LEU A 511 15.28 11.74 15.63
N GLN A 512 15.27 10.70 14.81
CA GLN A 512 14.80 9.37 15.21
C GLN A 512 15.66 8.77 16.32
N GLY A 513 16.99 8.82 16.17
CA GLY A 513 17.93 8.22 17.12
C GLY A 513 17.94 8.89 18.50
N ASN A 514 17.54 10.16 18.57
CA ASN A 514 17.34 10.88 19.84
C ASN A 514 15.92 10.68 20.41
N GLY A 515 14.99 10.11 19.68
CA GLY A 515 13.59 10.08 20.08
C GLY A 515 12.97 11.48 20.24
N ASP A 516 13.47 12.45 19.47
CA ASP A 516 13.14 13.87 19.61
C ASP A 516 11.81 14.21 18.93
N TYR A 517 10.71 13.96 19.63
CA TYR A 517 9.36 14.27 19.15
C TYR A 517 9.18 15.76 18.81
N ALA A 518 9.64 16.64 19.70
CA ALA A 518 9.47 18.10 19.52
C ALA A 518 10.26 18.60 18.30
N GLY A 519 11.52 18.17 18.17
CA GLY A 519 12.36 18.49 17.01
C GLY A 519 11.81 17.92 15.71
N THR A 520 11.33 16.67 15.73
CA THR A 520 10.71 16.03 14.55
C THR A 520 9.45 16.75 14.12
N LYS A 521 8.58 17.11 15.08
CA LYS A 521 7.37 17.89 14.79
C LYS A 521 7.71 19.25 14.20
N ALA A 522 8.64 19.97 14.79
CA ALA A 522 9.09 21.28 14.29
C ALA A 522 9.71 21.17 12.88
N PHE A 523 10.44 20.09 12.61
CA PHE A 523 11.00 19.81 11.29
C PHE A 523 9.90 19.56 10.23
N LEU A 524 8.90 18.74 10.56
CA LEU A 524 7.74 18.50 9.70
C LEU A 524 6.92 19.78 9.51
N ASP A 525 6.64 20.54 10.56
CA ASP A 525 5.87 21.79 10.48
C ASP A 525 6.58 22.83 9.58
N LYS A 526 7.92 22.84 9.57
CA LYS A 526 8.71 23.72 8.70
C LYS A 526 8.71 23.30 7.25
N TYR A 527 8.87 21.99 6.99
CA TYR A 527 9.18 21.51 5.66
C TYR A 527 8.02 20.79 4.96
N ALA A 528 7.04 20.22 5.66
CA ALA A 528 5.92 19.53 5.04
C ALA A 528 4.85 20.52 4.52
N VAL A 529 5.28 21.45 3.68
CA VAL A 529 4.44 22.50 3.09
C VAL A 529 4.72 22.64 1.59
N LEU A 530 3.66 22.88 0.82
CA LEU A 530 3.78 23.18 -0.61
C LEU A 530 3.94 24.68 -0.83
N ASP A 531 4.87 25.05 -1.71
CA ASP A 531 4.95 26.42 -2.22
C ASP A 531 4.05 26.59 -3.46
N PRO A 532 3.77 27.83 -3.89
CA PRO A 532 2.90 28.10 -5.04
C PRO A 532 3.37 27.45 -6.36
N GLU A 533 4.69 27.29 -6.54
CA GLU A 533 5.24 26.66 -7.74
C GLU A 533 4.95 25.15 -7.75
N ALA A 534 5.12 24.47 -6.61
CA ALA A 534 4.75 23.06 -6.48
C ALA A 534 3.26 22.85 -6.68
N GLN A 535 2.41 23.67 -6.06
CA GLN A 535 0.96 23.60 -6.24
C GLN A 535 0.57 23.80 -7.70
N GLN A 536 1.16 24.79 -8.38
CA GLN A 536 0.91 25.03 -9.82
C GLN A 536 1.23 23.79 -10.67
N VAL A 537 2.33 23.11 -10.38
CA VAL A 537 2.72 21.88 -11.10
C VAL A 537 1.73 20.76 -10.80
N ILE A 538 1.34 20.56 -9.54
CA ILE A 538 0.36 19.54 -9.14
C ILE A 538 -1.00 19.78 -9.83
N ASP A 539 -1.48 21.02 -9.85
CA ASP A 539 -2.73 21.40 -10.52
C ASP A 539 -2.71 21.11 -12.03
N SER A 540 -1.53 21.21 -12.66
CA SER A 540 -1.36 20.89 -14.09
C SER A 540 -1.48 19.39 -14.41
N MET A 541 -1.43 18.52 -13.39
CA MET A 541 -1.48 17.06 -13.53
C MET A 541 -2.89 16.46 -13.54
N ALA A 542 -3.94 17.28 -13.54
CA ALA A 542 -5.33 16.82 -13.46
C ALA A 542 -5.70 15.82 -14.58
N HIS A 543 -5.06 15.92 -15.75
CA HIS A 543 -5.27 15.01 -16.89
C HIS A 543 -4.47 13.69 -16.80
N ILE A 544 -3.53 13.56 -15.84
CA ILE A 544 -2.77 12.34 -15.65
C ILE A 544 -3.56 11.39 -14.74
N PRO A 545 -3.69 10.10 -15.08
CA PRO A 545 -4.40 9.15 -14.24
C PRO A 545 -3.91 9.15 -12.79
N VAL A 546 -4.82 8.95 -11.85
CA VAL A 546 -4.48 8.81 -10.42
C VAL A 546 -3.77 7.49 -10.18
N ASP A 547 -4.29 6.41 -10.82
CA ASP A 547 -3.67 5.10 -10.79
C ASP A 547 -3.97 4.31 -12.07
N ILE A 548 -3.53 3.05 -12.11
CA ILE A 548 -3.82 2.11 -13.19
C ILE A 548 -4.95 1.15 -12.79
N ARG A 549 -5.63 0.61 -13.79
CA ARG A 549 -6.51 -0.56 -13.68
C ARG A 549 -5.93 -1.68 -14.55
N PRO A 550 -5.19 -2.62 -13.96
CA PRO A 550 -4.57 -3.69 -14.72
C PRO A 550 -5.62 -4.68 -15.23
N ILE A 551 -5.46 -5.12 -16.46
CA ILE A 551 -6.25 -6.16 -17.09
C ILE A 551 -5.32 -7.34 -17.35
N TYR A 552 -5.46 -8.38 -16.57
CA TYR A 552 -4.67 -9.61 -16.68
C TYR A 552 -5.30 -10.60 -17.65
N PRO A 553 -4.51 -11.46 -18.32
CA PRO A 553 -5.05 -12.58 -19.06
C PRO A 553 -5.74 -13.56 -18.10
N SER A 554 -6.84 -14.18 -18.56
CA SER A 554 -7.54 -15.20 -17.78
C SER A 554 -6.75 -16.53 -17.68
N ARG A 555 -5.73 -16.70 -18.52
CA ARG A 555 -4.78 -17.82 -18.54
C ARG A 555 -3.44 -17.36 -19.07
N ILE A 556 -2.38 -18.03 -18.63
CA ILE A 556 -1.03 -17.85 -19.12
C ILE A 556 -0.53 -19.06 -19.92
#